data_f6f7f9ff8cff821db3c0ecb54b0b262a
#
_entry.id   f6f7f9ff8cff821db3c0ecb54b0b262a
#
_cell.length_a   1.000
_cell.length_b   1.000
_cell.length_c   1.000
_cell.angle_alpha   90.00
_cell.angle_beta   90.00
_cell.angle_gamma   90.00
#
_symmetry.space_group_name_H-M   'P 1'
#
loop_
_entity.id
_entity.type
_entity.pdbx_description
1 polymer ?
#
loop_
_entity_poly.entity_id
_entity_poly.type
_entity_poly.pdbx_seq_one_letter_code
_entity_poly.pdbx_strand_id
1 'polypeptide(L)'
;HSLVIASAVFPIYYGAITLSNSDNPIKYMGFHPEAAFNFSLAICFFLVILLSPVLSSIADTIGNKKRFLKFFCYLGGLSCIGMFFFTEGRIGLGLLLNMLAGLGYWGSMVFYNAYLPEIVTEDRLDKTSAQGFMVGYIGSVILLVLCLVLIEIIGQDNKGLFTRISFVLVGLWWMGFAQITFKRLPTNIYNKKIPRNVIQSSFRELYIVWKELNRDNRLRIFLGSFFFYSLGMQTIFLMAALFGQSEIGLTTYK
;
A
#
# COMPACT_ATOMS: atom_id res chain seq x y z
N HIS A 1 -6.26 1.83 -2.03
CA HIS A 1 -5.03 2.61 -2.07
C HIS A 1 -4.06 2.10 -3.15
N SER A 2 -3.61 0.84 -3.10
CA SER A 2 -2.54 0.35 -3.99
C SER A 2 -2.90 0.49 -5.47
N LEU A 3 -4.08 0.08 -5.88
CA LEU A 3 -4.49 0.13 -7.27
C LEU A 3 -4.79 1.58 -7.74
N VAL A 4 -5.44 2.39 -6.93
CA VAL A 4 -5.87 3.74 -7.36
C VAL A 4 -4.72 4.75 -7.19
N ILE A 5 -4.14 4.87 -5.99
CA ILE A 5 -3.10 5.86 -5.72
C ILE A 5 -1.73 5.37 -6.21
N ALA A 6 -1.23 4.26 -5.67
CA ALA A 6 0.16 3.88 -5.90
C ALA A 6 0.45 3.47 -7.35
N SER A 7 -0.52 2.85 -8.06
CA SER A 7 -0.30 2.37 -9.43
C SER A 7 -0.83 3.30 -10.52
N ALA A 8 -1.72 4.24 -10.21
CA ALA A 8 -2.35 5.07 -11.24
C ALA A 8 -2.25 6.58 -10.95
N VAL A 9 -3.03 7.09 -10.03
CA VAL A 9 -3.25 8.55 -9.90
C VAL A 9 -2.00 9.29 -9.44
N PHE A 10 -1.27 8.76 -8.44
CA PHE A 10 -0.09 9.46 -7.90
C PHE A 10 1.10 9.50 -8.87
N PRO A 11 1.53 8.39 -9.52
CA PRO A 11 2.64 8.45 -10.46
C PRO A 11 2.37 9.39 -11.64
N ILE A 12 1.15 9.38 -12.18
CA ILE A 12 0.74 10.24 -13.28
C ILE A 12 0.78 11.71 -12.86
N TYR A 13 0.18 12.05 -11.72
CA TYR A 13 0.16 13.42 -11.21
C TYR A 13 1.55 13.91 -10.81
N TYR A 14 2.36 13.05 -10.19
CA TYR A 14 3.75 13.35 -9.87
C TYR A 14 4.57 13.66 -11.13
N GLY A 15 4.45 12.82 -12.17
CA GLY A 15 5.08 13.06 -13.47
C GLY A 15 4.60 14.36 -14.11
N ALA A 16 3.30 14.62 -14.12
CA ALA A 16 2.72 15.85 -14.70
C ALA A 16 3.24 17.11 -14.01
N ILE A 17 3.47 17.10 -12.69
CA ILE A 17 3.99 18.26 -11.95
C ILE A 17 5.51 18.40 -12.16
N THR A 18 6.26 17.30 -12.11
CA THR A 18 7.72 17.36 -12.06
C THR A 18 8.40 17.36 -13.42
N LEU A 19 7.73 16.82 -14.44
CA LEU A 19 8.21 16.71 -15.82
C LEU A 19 7.48 17.67 -16.78
N SER A 20 6.71 18.63 -16.27
CA SER A 20 5.98 19.62 -17.09
C SER A 20 6.88 20.38 -18.05
N ASN A 21 8.15 20.54 -17.71
CA ASN A 21 9.19 21.11 -18.54
C ASN A 21 10.25 20.04 -18.82
N SER A 22 10.15 19.34 -19.96
CA SER A 22 11.05 18.23 -20.33
C SER A 22 12.52 18.64 -20.35
N ASP A 23 12.82 19.92 -20.72
CA ASP A 23 14.19 20.43 -20.77
C ASP A 23 14.76 20.80 -19.38
N ASN A 24 13.89 21.00 -18.37
CA ASN A 24 14.32 21.41 -17.04
C ASN A 24 13.42 20.80 -15.95
N PRO A 25 13.50 19.47 -15.70
CA PRO A 25 12.67 18.79 -14.73
C PRO A 25 12.93 19.31 -13.31
N ILE A 26 11.88 19.40 -12.51
CA ILE A 26 11.97 19.86 -11.10
C ILE A 26 12.69 18.79 -10.26
N LYS A 27 13.97 19.00 -9.98
CA LYS A 27 14.79 18.10 -9.17
C LYS A 27 14.44 18.24 -7.67
N TYR A 28 14.35 17.12 -6.98
CA TYR A 28 14.19 17.09 -5.53
C TYR A 28 15.49 16.59 -4.89
N MET A 29 16.10 17.37 -4.00
CA MET A 29 17.41 17.08 -3.38
C MET A 29 18.52 16.72 -4.38
N GLY A 30 18.48 17.31 -5.57
CA GLY A 30 19.45 17.04 -6.66
C GLY A 30 19.15 15.79 -7.50
N PHE A 31 18.17 14.97 -7.14
CA PHE A 31 17.76 13.79 -7.90
C PHE A 31 16.76 14.13 -9.00
N HIS A 32 16.85 13.40 -10.09
CA HIS A 32 15.82 13.42 -11.14
C HIS A 32 14.47 12.96 -10.54
N PRO A 33 13.32 13.50 -10.99
CA PRO A 33 12.01 13.17 -10.42
C PRO A 33 11.73 11.66 -10.29
N GLU A 34 12.00 10.90 -11.34
CA GLU A 34 11.79 9.44 -11.33
C GLU A 34 12.67 8.74 -10.28
N ALA A 35 13.93 9.18 -10.15
CA ALA A 35 14.83 8.64 -9.13
C ALA A 35 14.33 8.96 -7.72
N ALA A 36 13.89 10.20 -7.47
CA ALA A 36 13.34 10.61 -6.17
C ALA A 36 12.07 9.80 -5.81
N PHE A 37 11.18 9.57 -6.78
CA PHE A 37 9.99 8.73 -6.59
C PHE A 37 10.37 7.28 -6.25
N ASN A 38 11.25 6.67 -7.05
CA ASN A 38 11.70 5.29 -6.85
C ASN A 38 12.45 5.11 -5.51
N PHE A 39 13.28 6.07 -5.10
CA PHE A 39 13.91 6.06 -3.77
C PHE A 39 12.88 6.14 -2.65
N SER A 40 11.84 6.98 -2.78
CA SER A 40 10.75 7.05 -1.82
C SER A 40 10.03 5.71 -1.66
N LEU A 41 9.74 5.03 -2.77
CA LEU A 41 9.15 3.68 -2.76
C LEU A 41 10.09 2.65 -2.14
N ALA A 42 11.38 2.68 -2.51
CA ALA A 42 12.37 1.77 -1.95
C ALA A 42 12.49 1.90 -0.42
N ILE A 43 12.52 3.13 0.09
CA ILE A 43 12.51 3.41 1.54
C ILE A 43 11.22 2.90 2.18
N CYS A 44 10.06 3.12 1.55
CA CYS A 44 8.78 2.59 2.06
C CYS A 44 8.83 1.08 2.21
N PHE A 45 9.21 0.35 1.16
CA PHE A 45 9.30 -1.11 1.20
C PHE A 45 10.36 -1.60 2.18
N PHE A 46 11.50 -0.94 2.28
CA PHE A 46 12.53 -1.27 3.25
C PHE A 46 12.01 -1.17 4.70
N LEU A 47 11.30 -0.08 5.01
CA LEU A 47 10.67 0.10 6.32
C LEU A 47 9.59 -0.97 6.58
N VAL A 48 8.79 -1.33 5.58
CA VAL A 48 7.79 -2.41 5.70
C VAL A 48 8.46 -3.74 6.01
N ILE A 49 9.56 -4.09 5.31
CA ILE A 49 10.31 -5.33 5.55
C ILE A 49 10.84 -5.38 6.97
N LEU A 50 11.41 -4.29 7.48
CA LEU A 50 11.93 -4.22 8.85
C LEU A 50 10.83 -4.27 9.92
N LEU A 51 9.71 -3.60 9.67
CA LEU A 51 8.60 -3.52 10.62
C LEU A 51 7.72 -4.77 10.61
N SER A 52 7.56 -5.44 9.49
CA SER A 52 6.63 -6.56 9.31
C SER A 52 6.82 -7.68 10.35
N PRO A 53 8.03 -8.20 10.64
CA PRO A 53 8.22 -9.23 11.65
C PRO A 53 7.86 -8.77 13.06
N VAL A 54 8.21 -7.51 13.38
CA VAL A 54 7.91 -6.91 14.68
C VAL A 54 6.41 -6.74 14.85
N LEU A 55 5.73 -6.23 13.82
CA LEU A 55 4.28 -6.04 13.81
C LEU A 55 3.54 -7.38 13.91
N SER A 56 4.00 -8.42 13.21
CA SER A 56 3.42 -9.77 13.29
C SER A 56 3.55 -10.35 14.70
N SER A 57 4.75 -10.32 15.28
CA SER A 57 4.99 -10.81 16.64
C SER A 57 4.16 -10.06 17.70
N ILE A 58 4.03 -8.74 17.54
CA ILE A 58 3.14 -7.92 18.37
C ILE A 58 1.69 -8.37 18.22
N ALA A 59 1.23 -8.58 16.98
CA ALA A 59 -0.12 -9.02 16.69
C ALA A 59 -0.47 -10.33 17.40
N ASP A 60 0.46 -11.28 17.38
CA ASP A 60 0.28 -12.61 17.95
C ASP A 60 0.35 -12.59 19.50
N THR A 61 1.17 -11.69 20.08
CA THR A 61 1.39 -11.64 21.52
C THR A 61 0.29 -10.87 22.28
N ILE A 62 -0.12 -9.71 21.79
CA ILE A 62 -1.01 -8.80 22.52
C ILE A 62 -2.47 -9.15 22.34
N GLY A 63 -2.84 -9.76 21.22
CA GLY A 63 -4.24 -10.03 20.88
C GLY A 63 -5.08 -8.79 20.55
N ASN A 64 -4.51 -7.58 20.61
CA ASN A 64 -5.21 -6.33 20.29
C ASN A 64 -4.95 -5.87 18.84
N LYS A 65 -4.99 -6.82 17.91
CA LYS A 65 -4.78 -6.63 16.47
C LYS A 65 -5.61 -5.48 15.90
N LYS A 66 -6.83 -5.31 16.43
CA LYS A 66 -7.77 -4.27 15.97
C LYS A 66 -7.28 -2.84 16.18
N ARG A 67 -6.54 -2.58 17.26
CA ARG A 67 -5.94 -1.25 17.53
C ARG A 67 -4.88 -0.89 16.49
N PHE A 68 -4.00 -1.84 16.20
CA PHE A 68 -2.94 -1.65 15.20
C PHE A 68 -3.53 -1.52 13.80
N LEU A 69 -4.51 -2.37 13.45
CA LEU A 69 -5.23 -2.27 12.19
C LEU A 69 -5.85 -0.87 12.01
N LYS A 70 -6.53 -0.36 13.04
CA LYS A 70 -7.09 1.00 13.03
C LYS A 70 -6.01 2.06 12.84
N PHE A 71 -4.92 1.97 13.60
CA PHE A 71 -3.82 2.94 13.51
C PHE A 71 -3.27 3.03 12.09
N PHE A 72 -2.94 1.89 11.47
CA PHE A 72 -2.40 1.88 10.11
C PHE A 72 -3.42 2.29 9.05
N CYS A 73 -4.69 1.91 9.20
CA CYS A 73 -5.76 2.39 8.30
C CYS A 73 -5.93 3.91 8.38
N TYR A 74 -5.92 4.49 9.58
CA TYR A 74 -6.02 5.94 9.73
C TYR A 74 -4.76 6.65 9.26
N LEU A 75 -3.58 6.11 9.55
CA LEU A 75 -2.31 6.64 9.03
C LEU A 75 -2.36 6.72 7.50
N GLY A 76 -2.73 5.62 6.83
CA GLY A 76 -2.82 5.58 5.39
C GLY A 76 -3.91 6.49 4.82
N GLY A 77 -5.11 6.45 5.38
CA GLY A 77 -6.23 7.27 4.93
C GLY A 77 -6.00 8.78 5.11
N LEU A 78 -5.45 9.19 6.25
CA LEU A 78 -5.10 10.60 6.49
C LEU A 78 -3.95 11.07 5.60
N SER A 79 -2.97 10.20 5.33
CA SER A 79 -1.90 10.51 4.37
C SER A 79 -2.45 10.74 2.96
N CYS A 80 -3.42 9.91 2.53
CA CYS A 80 -4.11 10.13 1.25
C CYS A 80 -4.85 11.48 1.23
N ILE A 81 -5.57 11.83 2.29
CA ILE A 81 -6.23 13.14 2.39
C ILE A 81 -5.21 14.28 2.38
N GLY A 82 -4.10 14.13 3.10
CA GLY A 82 -3.01 15.10 3.13
C GLY A 82 -2.38 15.36 1.77
N MET A 83 -2.41 14.40 0.83
CA MET A 83 -1.94 14.59 -0.55
C MET A 83 -2.72 15.68 -1.30
N PHE A 84 -3.85 16.16 -0.80
CA PHE A 84 -4.53 17.35 -1.32
C PHE A 84 -3.61 18.57 -1.36
N PHE A 85 -2.69 18.68 -0.41
CA PHE A 85 -1.72 19.77 -0.33
C PHE A 85 -0.46 19.56 -1.19
N PHE A 86 -0.40 18.47 -1.94
CA PHE A 86 0.70 18.18 -2.85
C PHE A 86 0.60 19.07 -4.11
N THR A 87 1.57 19.96 -4.27
CA THR A 87 1.71 20.92 -5.38
C THR A 87 3.17 20.99 -5.82
N GLU A 88 3.44 21.65 -6.94
CA GLU A 88 4.81 21.83 -7.50
C GLU A 88 5.83 22.32 -6.48
N GLY A 89 5.46 23.28 -5.62
CA GLY A 89 6.33 23.80 -4.56
C GLY A 89 6.51 22.88 -3.34
N ARG A 90 5.83 21.71 -3.29
CA ARG A 90 5.81 20.82 -2.11
C ARG A 90 6.04 19.35 -2.47
N ILE A 91 6.98 19.09 -3.37
CA ILE A 91 7.28 17.73 -3.87
C ILE A 91 7.66 16.79 -2.73
N GLY A 92 8.50 17.24 -1.79
CA GLY A 92 8.89 16.43 -0.63
C GLY A 92 7.70 16.01 0.25
N LEU A 93 6.70 16.89 0.40
CA LEU A 93 5.46 16.56 1.11
C LEU A 93 4.68 15.45 0.39
N GLY A 94 4.56 15.53 -0.94
CA GLY A 94 3.89 14.51 -1.75
C GLY A 94 4.57 13.14 -1.61
N LEU A 95 5.89 13.08 -1.74
CA LEU A 95 6.67 11.85 -1.58
C LEU A 95 6.55 11.27 -0.16
N LEU A 96 6.64 12.12 0.88
CA LEU A 96 6.47 11.71 2.28
C LEU A 96 5.07 11.13 2.53
N LEU A 97 4.03 11.81 2.07
CA LEU A 97 2.64 11.35 2.26
C LEU A 97 2.35 10.07 1.49
N ASN A 98 2.92 9.91 0.28
CA ASN A 98 2.83 8.66 -0.47
C ASN A 98 3.52 7.50 0.26
N MET A 99 4.70 7.74 0.83
CA MET A 99 5.40 6.77 1.65
C MET A 99 4.60 6.38 2.91
N LEU A 100 4.03 7.36 3.62
CA LEU A 100 3.19 7.10 4.81
C LEU A 100 1.90 6.36 4.45
N ALA A 101 1.28 6.68 3.32
CA ALA A 101 0.12 5.96 2.81
C ALA A 101 0.46 4.50 2.48
N GLY A 102 1.63 4.26 1.87
CA GLY A 102 2.15 2.92 1.61
C GLY A 102 2.42 2.14 2.91
N LEU A 103 3.09 2.76 3.90
CA LEU A 103 3.30 2.17 5.22
C LEU A 103 1.98 1.85 5.92
N GLY A 104 0.99 2.74 5.84
CA GLY A 104 -0.35 2.52 6.36
C GLY A 104 -1.04 1.32 5.71
N TYR A 105 -0.94 1.20 4.39
CA TYR A 105 -1.51 0.10 3.63
C TYR A 105 -0.86 -1.24 3.99
N TRP A 106 0.45 -1.36 3.84
CA TRP A 106 1.16 -2.61 4.11
C TRP A 106 1.13 -3.00 5.58
N GLY A 107 1.25 -2.02 6.50
CA GLY A 107 1.12 -2.26 7.93
C GLY A 107 -0.29 -2.76 8.30
N SER A 108 -1.35 -2.21 7.69
CA SER A 108 -2.72 -2.69 7.92
C SER A 108 -2.93 -4.12 7.40
N MET A 109 -2.28 -4.49 6.28
CA MET A 109 -2.37 -5.84 5.70
C MET A 109 -1.80 -6.93 6.61
N VAL A 110 -0.73 -6.63 7.37
CA VAL A 110 -0.18 -7.58 8.36
C VAL A 110 -1.27 -7.99 9.37
N PHE A 111 -1.96 -6.99 9.94
CA PHE A 111 -3.00 -7.25 10.95
C PHE A 111 -4.29 -7.80 10.34
N TYR A 112 -4.65 -7.37 9.13
CA TYR A 112 -5.79 -7.91 8.39
C TYR A 112 -5.62 -9.40 8.13
N ASN A 113 -4.47 -9.82 7.61
CA ASN A 113 -4.17 -11.22 7.34
C ASN A 113 -4.10 -12.05 8.63
N ALA A 114 -3.61 -11.47 9.74
CA ALA A 114 -3.58 -12.14 11.04
C ALA A 114 -4.97 -12.42 11.65
N TYR A 115 -6.04 -11.78 11.14
CA TYR A 115 -7.42 -12.11 11.53
C TYR A 115 -8.00 -13.30 10.79
N LEU A 116 -7.51 -13.62 9.60
CA LEU A 116 -8.11 -14.65 8.75
C LEU A 116 -8.25 -15.99 9.46
N PRO A 117 -7.22 -16.57 10.12
CA PRO A 117 -7.33 -17.82 10.85
C PRO A 117 -8.17 -17.73 12.16
N GLU A 118 -8.48 -16.52 12.63
CA GLU A 118 -9.31 -16.34 13.83
C GLU A 118 -10.82 -16.27 13.51
N ILE A 119 -11.17 -15.93 12.28
CA ILE A 119 -12.57 -15.73 11.86
C ILE A 119 -13.11 -16.84 10.97
N VAL A 120 -12.22 -17.72 10.46
CA VAL A 120 -12.57 -18.78 9.51
C VAL A 120 -11.85 -20.06 9.89
N THR A 121 -12.54 -21.21 9.68
CA THR A 121 -11.95 -22.55 9.82
C THR A 121 -10.96 -22.85 8.71
N GLU A 122 -10.01 -23.74 8.94
CA GLU A 122 -8.90 -24.05 8.01
C GLU A 122 -9.38 -24.44 6.61
N ASP A 123 -10.50 -25.19 6.53
CA ASP A 123 -11.13 -25.63 5.28
C ASP A 123 -11.67 -24.50 4.40
N ARG A 124 -11.84 -23.29 4.95
CA ARG A 124 -12.43 -22.12 4.27
C ARG A 124 -11.47 -20.95 4.10
N LEU A 125 -10.23 -21.06 4.56
CA LEU A 125 -9.24 -19.97 4.51
C LEU A 125 -9.05 -19.45 3.10
N ASP A 126 -8.77 -20.33 2.14
CA ASP A 126 -8.49 -19.96 0.75
C ASP A 126 -9.70 -19.30 0.09
N LYS A 127 -10.90 -19.88 0.29
CA LYS A 127 -12.13 -19.34 -0.27
C LYS A 127 -12.44 -17.95 0.28
N THR A 128 -12.30 -17.75 1.58
CA THR A 128 -12.59 -16.46 2.23
C THR A 128 -11.56 -15.41 1.84
N SER A 129 -10.28 -15.79 1.76
CA SER A 129 -9.22 -14.93 1.27
C SER A 129 -9.49 -14.48 -0.16
N ALA A 130 -9.79 -15.42 -1.07
CA ALA A 130 -10.11 -15.12 -2.47
C ALA A 130 -11.33 -14.19 -2.59
N GLN A 131 -12.39 -14.41 -1.82
CA GLN A 131 -13.56 -13.53 -1.77
C GLN A 131 -13.21 -12.13 -1.27
N GLY A 132 -12.37 -12.01 -0.25
CA GLY A 132 -11.88 -10.73 0.26
C GLY A 132 -11.12 -9.93 -0.80
N PHE A 133 -10.21 -10.57 -1.52
CA PHE A 133 -9.49 -9.95 -2.64
C PHE A 133 -10.43 -9.54 -3.78
N MET A 134 -11.38 -10.41 -4.16
CA MET A 134 -12.36 -10.12 -5.22
C MET A 134 -13.17 -8.86 -4.90
N VAL A 135 -13.75 -8.77 -3.70
CA VAL A 135 -14.52 -7.58 -3.27
C VAL A 135 -13.62 -6.35 -3.22
N GLY A 136 -12.37 -6.50 -2.75
CA GLY A 136 -11.38 -5.43 -2.73
C GLY A 136 -11.05 -4.90 -4.13
N TYR A 137 -10.87 -5.77 -5.12
CA TYR A 137 -10.65 -5.38 -6.51
C TYR A 137 -11.87 -4.67 -7.11
N ILE A 138 -13.08 -5.21 -6.91
CA ILE A 138 -14.32 -4.57 -7.39
C ILE A 138 -14.44 -3.15 -6.81
N GLY A 139 -14.27 -2.98 -5.49
CA GLY A 139 -14.30 -1.67 -4.84
C GLY A 139 -13.20 -0.73 -5.36
N SER A 140 -12.02 -1.27 -5.68
CA SER A 140 -10.91 -0.49 -6.23
C SER A 140 -11.19 -0.02 -7.66
N VAL A 141 -11.79 -0.87 -8.49
CA VAL A 141 -12.16 -0.51 -9.87
C VAL A 141 -13.26 0.56 -9.87
N ILE A 142 -14.29 0.40 -9.04
CA ILE A 142 -15.35 1.41 -8.91
C ILE A 142 -14.73 2.77 -8.51
N LEU A 143 -13.85 2.77 -7.51
CA LEU A 143 -13.21 3.99 -7.05
C LEU A 143 -12.30 4.60 -8.12
N LEU A 144 -11.56 3.76 -8.87
CA LEU A 144 -10.71 4.23 -9.97
C LEU A 144 -11.55 4.91 -11.06
N VAL A 145 -12.65 4.29 -11.47
CA VAL A 145 -13.58 4.88 -12.45
C VAL A 145 -14.15 6.20 -11.96
N LEU A 146 -14.55 6.27 -10.69
CA LEU A 146 -15.02 7.52 -10.08
C LEU A 146 -13.95 8.62 -10.11
N CYS A 147 -12.69 8.27 -9.78
CA CYS A 147 -11.58 9.22 -9.86
C CYS A 147 -11.33 9.69 -11.30
N LEU A 148 -11.36 8.77 -12.28
CA LEU A 148 -11.17 9.12 -13.69
C LEU A 148 -12.30 10.03 -14.21
N VAL A 149 -13.54 9.71 -13.90
CA VAL A 149 -14.70 10.57 -14.25
C VAL A 149 -14.54 11.96 -13.64
N LEU A 150 -14.11 12.02 -12.38
CA LEU A 150 -13.88 13.28 -11.67
C LEU A 150 -12.78 14.12 -12.34
N ILE A 151 -11.68 13.50 -12.76
CA ILE A 151 -10.53 14.18 -13.36
C ILE A 151 -10.81 14.56 -14.82
N GLU A 152 -11.31 13.61 -15.64
CA GLU A 152 -11.36 13.75 -17.08
C GLU A 152 -12.67 14.41 -17.58
N ILE A 153 -13.79 14.23 -16.88
CA ILE A 153 -15.09 14.75 -17.29
C ILE A 153 -15.44 16.03 -16.53
N ILE A 154 -15.34 16.01 -15.21
CA ILE A 154 -15.74 17.14 -14.37
C ILE A 154 -14.60 18.16 -14.27
N GLY A 155 -13.36 17.67 -14.20
CA GLY A 155 -12.18 18.46 -13.95
C GLY A 155 -11.46 18.98 -15.20
N GLN A 156 -12.08 19.01 -16.38
CA GLN A 156 -11.44 19.39 -17.65
C GLN A 156 -10.68 20.72 -17.59
N ASP A 157 -11.24 21.72 -16.93
CA ASP A 157 -10.64 23.05 -16.82
C ASP A 157 -9.51 23.13 -15.76
N ASN A 158 -9.48 22.17 -14.82
CA ASN A 158 -8.49 22.18 -13.73
C ASN A 158 -8.16 20.77 -13.24
N LYS A 159 -7.56 19.95 -14.11
CA LYS A 159 -7.19 18.55 -13.82
C LYS A 159 -6.35 18.39 -12.55
N GLY A 160 -5.44 19.34 -12.30
CA GLY A 160 -4.58 19.31 -11.10
C GLY A 160 -5.38 19.41 -9.79
N LEU A 161 -6.39 20.25 -9.73
CA LEU A 161 -7.26 20.35 -8.54
C LEU A 161 -8.07 19.08 -8.35
N PHE A 162 -8.70 18.58 -9.43
CA PHE A 162 -9.55 17.39 -9.34
C PHE A 162 -8.76 16.11 -9.06
N THR A 163 -7.50 16.03 -9.50
CA THR A 163 -6.60 14.96 -9.07
C THR A 163 -6.33 15.00 -7.55
N ARG A 164 -6.11 16.19 -6.99
CA ARG A 164 -5.95 16.35 -5.54
C ARG A 164 -7.21 16.01 -4.76
N ILE A 165 -8.40 16.35 -5.30
CA ILE A 165 -9.69 15.93 -4.72
C ILE A 165 -9.84 14.41 -4.77
N SER A 166 -9.35 13.75 -5.82
CA SER A 166 -9.36 12.29 -5.92
C SER A 166 -8.55 11.62 -4.81
N PHE A 167 -7.43 12.21 -4.37
CA PHE A 167 -6.69 11.70 -3.20
C PHE A 167 -7.54 11.76 -1.93
N VAL A 168 -8.27 12.85 -1.71
CA VAL A 168 -9.20 12.97 -0.58
C VAL A 168 -10.30 11.91 -0.66
N LEU A 169 -10.90 11.72 -1.84
CA LEU A 169 -11.92 10.71 -2.06
C LEU A 169 -11.42 9.30 -1.72
N VAL A 170 -10.22 8.95 -2.15
CA VAL A 170 -9.60 7.64 -1.82
C VAL A 170 -9.38 7.49 -0.32
N GLY A 171 -8.89 8.51 0.36
CA GLY A 171 -8.70 8.48 1.81
C GLY A 171 -10.02 8.30 2.58
N LEU A 172 -11.05 9.05 2.20
CA LEU A 172 -12.39 8.93 2.79
C LEU A 172 -13.04 7.57 2.50
N TRP A 173 -12.92 7.07 1.27
CA TRP A 173 -13.39 5.75 0.87
C TRP A 173 -12.74 4.66 1.73
N TRP A 174 -11.41 4.69 1.85
CA TRP A 174 -10.69 3.70 2.66
C TRP A 174 -11.11 3.74 4.12
N MET A 175 -11.09 4.92 4.75
CA MET A 175 -11.50 5.06 6.16
C MET A 175 -12.97 4.74 6.37
N GLY A 176 -13.85 5.11 5.45
CA GLY A 176 -15.29 4.83 5.52
C GLY A 176 -15.58 3.33 5.54
N PHE A 177 -15.07 2.60 4.54
CA PHE A 177 -15.27 1.14 4.48
C PHE A 177 -14.55 0.39 5.61
N ALA A 178 -13.41 0.88 6.08
CA ALA A 178 -12.73 0.31 7.23
C ALA A 178 -13.59 0.32 8.51
N GLN A 179 -14.53 1.28 8.68
CA GLN A 179 -15.44 1.29 9.84
C GLN A 179 -16.32 0.04 9.90
N ILE A 180 -16.76 -0.47 8.73
CA ILE A 180 -17.56 -1.71 8.67
C ILE A 180 -16.73 -2.88 9.20
N THR A 181 -15.48 -2.98 8.74
CA THR A 181 -14.53 -3.99 9.21
C THR A 181 -14.27 -3.86 10.72
N PHE A 182 -14.03 -2.65 11.21
CA PHE A 182 -13.79 -2.40 12.63
C PHE A 182 -14.99 -2.75 13.53
N LYS A 183 -16.22 -2.58 13.04
CA LYS A 183 -17.42 -2.97 13.80
C LYS A 183 -17.63 -4.48 13.85
N ARG A 184 -17.23 -5.20 12.79
CA ARG A 184 -17.49 -6.63 12.64
C ARG A 184 -16.39 -7.53 13.21
N LEU A 185 -15.13 -7.07 13.18
CA LEU A 185 -14.01 -7.86 13.70
C LEU A 185 -14.09 -8.04 15.21
N PRO A 186 -13.82 -9.25 15.73
CA PRO A 186 -13.77 -9.51 17.17
C PRO A 186 -12.64 -8.69 17.82
N THR A 187 -12.84 -8.38 19.11
CA THR A 187 -11.82 -7.73 19.92
C THR A 187 -11.28 -8.78 20.90
N ASN A 188 -10.31 -9.55 20.44
CA ASN A 188 -9.64 -10.52 21.29
C ASN A 188 -8.52 -9.83 22.05
N ILE A 189 -8.62 -9.79 23.36
CA ILE A 189 -7.58 -9.22 24.22
C ILE A 189 -7.00 -10.38 25.02
N TYR A 190 -5.82 -10.85 24.63
CA TYR A 190 -5.12 -11.91 25.37
C TYR A 190 -4.41 -11.40 26.63
N ASN A 191 -4.39 -10.08 26.87
CA ASN A 191 -3.73 -9.39 28.00
C ASN A 191 -2.29 -9.84 28.27
N LYS A 192 -1.62 -10.42 27.28
CA LYS A 192 -0.21 -10.77 27.41
C LYS A 192 0.63 -9.50 27.32
N LYS A 193 1.52 -9.33 28.27
CA LYS A 193 2.47 -8.20 28.26
C LYS A 193 3.45 -8.37 27.09
N ILE A 194 3.68 -7.28 26.36
CA ILE A 194 4.72 -7.26 25.32
C ILE A 194 6.05 -7.63 25.98
N PRO A 195 6.79 -8.62 25.47
CA PRO A 195 8.11 -8.93 25.97
C PRO A 195 9.01 -7.70 25.86
N ARG A 196 9.85 -7.46 26.87
CA ARG A 196 10.78 -6.31 26.88
C ARG A 196 11.69 -6.27 25.63
N ASN A 197 11.91 -7.41 25.00
CA ASN A 197 12.78 -7.60 23.83
C ASN A 197 12.01 -8.07 22.59
N VAL A 198 10.81 -7.49 22.33
CA VAL A 198 9.97 -7.88 21.17
C VAL A 198 10.74 -7.86 19.85
N ILE A 199 11.55 -6.85 19.61
CA ILE A 199 12.34 -6.74 18.37
C ILE A 199 13.28 -7.95 18.24
N GLN A 200 14.04 -8.25 19.28
CA GLN A 200 14.99 -9.36 19.26
C GLN A 200 14.28 -10.72 19.16
N SER A 201 13.18 -10.93 19.85
CA SER A 201 12.38 -12.16 19.76
C SER A 201 11.80 -12.34 18.36
N SER A 202 11.26 -11.30 17.73
CA SER A 202 10.70 -11.37 16.39
C SER A 202 11.74 -11.75 15.32
N PHE A 203 12.93 -11.15 15.37
CA PHE A 203 14.01 -11.52 14.46
C PHE A 203 14.57 -12.92 14.76
N ARG A 204 14.56 -13.35 16.03
CA ARG A 204 14.92 -14.72 16.40
C ARG A 204 13.93 -15.75 15.86
N GLU A 205 12.63 -15.46 15.92
CA GLU A 205 11.58 -16.30 15.32
C GLU A 205 11.77 -16.43 13.82
N LEU A 206 12.06 -15.32 13.12
CA LEU A 206 12.40 -15.36 11.69
C LEU A 206 13.62 -16.24 11.41
N TYR A 207 14.66 -16.15 12.24
CA TYR A 207 15.83 -16.98 12.08
C TYR A 207 15.54 -18.47 12.27
N ILE A 208 14.67 -18.82 13.23
CA ILE A 208 14.22 -20.20 13.45
C ILE A 208 13.45 -20.71 12.22
N VAL A 209 12.48 -19.92 11.74
CA VAL A 209 11.71 -20.25 10.53
C VAL A 209 12.65 -20.41 9.33
N TRP A 210 13.61 -19.50 9.15
CA TRP A 210 14.63 -19.62 8.09
C TRP A 210 15.43 -20.90 8.18
N LYS A 211 15.81 -21.33 9.39
CA LYS A 211 16.54 -22.58 9.62
C LYS A 211 15.69 -23.82 9.30
N GLU A 212 14.41 -23.80 9.67
CA GLU A 212 13.47 -24.87 9.34
C GLU A 212 13.20 -24.95 7.84
N LEU A 213 13.06 -23.82 7.18
CA LEU A 213 12.90 -23.67 5.74
C LEU A 213 14.05 -24.31 4.96
N ASN A 214 15.29 -24.13 5.46
CA ASN A 214 16.46 -24.74 4.83
C ASN A 214 16.53 -26.26 4.98
N ARG A 215 15.73 -26.86 5.88
CA ARG A 215 15.63 -28.34 6.05
C ARG A 215 14.65 -28.97 5.07
N ASP A 216 13.60 -28.25 4.66
CA ASP A 216 12.60 -28.75 3.71
C ASP A 216 12.84 -28.19 2.30
N ASN A 217 13.36 -29.06 1.42
CA ASN A 217 13.66 -28.68 0.05
C ASN A 217 12.41 -28.31 -0.76
N ARG A 218 11.27 -28.92 -0.47
CA ARG A 218 9.99 -28.61 -1.18
C ARG A 218 9.52 -27.21 -0.83
N LEU A 219 9.56 -26.86 0.46
CA LEU A 219 9.16 -25.55 0.95
C LEU A 219 10.09 -24.45 0.40
N ARG A 220 11.40 -24.73 0.34
CA ARG A 220 12.39 -23.82 -0.23
C ARG A 220 12.14 -23.54 -1.72
N ILE A 221 11.90 -24.60 -2.51
CA ILE A 221 11.58 -24.47 -3.95
C ILE A 221 10.27 -23.71 -4.12
N PHE A 222 9.24 -24.05 -3.34
CA PHE A 222 7.95 -23.35 -3.39
C PHE A 222 8.11 -21.84 -3.11
N LEU A 223 8.80 -21.46 -2.06
CA LEU A 223 9.01 -20.06 -1.71
C LEU A 223 9.87 -19.32 -2.74
N GLY A 224 10.89 -19.98 -3.31
CA GLY A 224 11.65 -19.42 -4.41
C GLY A 224 10.78 -19.16 -5.64
N SER A 225 9.98 -20.14 -6.04
CA SER A 225 9.03 -19.98 -7.17
C SER A 225 7.98 -18.89 -6.91
N PHE A 226 7.44 -18.84 -5.68
CA PHE A 226 6.51 -17.81 -5.25
C PHE A 226 7.13 -16.41 -5.28
N PHE A 227 8.39 -16.29 -4.88
CA PHE A 227 9.12 -15.03 -4.92
C PHE A 227 9.23 -14.51 -6.37
N PHE A 228 9.69 -15.33 -7.31
CA PHE A 228 9.80 -14.93 -8.72
C PHE A 228 8.43 -14.63 -9.35
N TYR A 229 7.42 -15.44 -9.06
CA TYR A 229 6.05 -15.17 -9.50
C TYR A 229 5.53 -13.85 -8.97
N SER A 230 5.69 -13.59 -7.69
CA SER A 230 5.24 -12.35 -7.05
C SER A 230 5.99 -11.13 -7.58
N LEU A 231 7.30 -11.24 -7.83
CA LEU A 231 8.08 -10.18 -8.47
C LEU A 231 7.52 -9.83 -9.86
N GLY A 232 7.27 -10.84 -10.70
CA GLY A 232 6.69 -10.63 -12.02
C GLY A 232 5.33 -9.93 -11.96
N MET A 233 4.43 -10.41 -11.10
CA MET A 233 3.11 -9.80 -10.91
C MET A 233 3.18 -8.36 -10.41
N GLN A 234 4.01 -8.08 -9.40
CA GLN A 234 4.17 -6.73 -8.87
C GLN A 234 4.80 -5.77 -9.89
N THR A 235 5.77 -6.24 -10.67
CA THR A 235 6.37 -5.45 -11.74
C THR A 235 5.33 -5.08 -12.80
N ILE A 236 4.49 -6.02 -13.22
CA ILE A 236 3.40 -5.76 -14.17
C ILE A 236 2.46 -4.69 -13.60
N PHE A 237 2.01 -4.81 -12.37
CA PHE A 237 1.10 -3.83 -11.76
C PHE A 237 1.72 -2.43 -11.63
N LEU A 238 3.01 -2.34 -11.31
CA LEU A 238 3.69 -1.05 -11.17
C LEU A 238 4.01 -0.41 -12.51
N MET A 239 4.38 -1.21 -13.52
CA MET A 239 4.85 -0.71 -14.82
C MET A 239 3.75 -0.58 -15.86
N ALA A 240 2.58 -1.21 -15.66
CA ALA A 240 1.50 -1.21 -16.66
C ALA A 240 1.07 0.20 -17.07
N ALA A 241 0.94 1.12 -16.11
CA ALA A 241 0.54 2.49 -16.40
C ALA A 241 1.64 3.27 -17.16
N LEU A 242 2.90 3.11 -16.76
CA LEU A 242 4.06 3.74 -17.42
C LEU A 242 4.26 3.18 -18.82
N PHE A 243 4.19 1.86 -18.99
CA PHE A 243 4.27 1.20 -20.28
C PHE A 243 3.16 1.64 -21.24
N GLY A 244 1.93 1.75 -20.72
CA GLY A 244 0.79 2.24 -21.49
C GLY A 244 1.00 3.68 -22.02
N GLN A 245 1.66 4.53 -21.23
CA GLN A 245 1.98 5.90 -21.65
C GLN A 245 3.14 5.93 -22.64
N SER A 246 4.25 5.24 -22.37
CA SER A 246 5.49 5.34 -23.16
C SER A 246 5.41 4.59 -24.48
N GLU A 247 4.85 3.38 -24.49
CA GLU A 247 4.91 2.49 -25.64
C GLU A 247 3.59 2.45 -26.45
N ILE A 248 2.45 2.57 -25.76
CA ILE A 248 1.14 2.49 -26.44
C ILE A 248 0.60 3.90 -26.76
N GLY A 249 1.24 4.95 -26.26
CA GLY A 249 0.84 6.33 -26.50
C GLY A 249 -0.51 6.70 -25.89
N LEU A 250 -0.89 6.04 -24.79
CA LEU A 250 -2.09 6.40 -24.03
C LEU A 250 -1.86 7.78 -23.40
N THR A 251 -2.22 8.81 -24.15
CA THR A 251 -2.10 10.20 -23.68
C THR A 251 -3.15 10.47 -22.62
N THR A 252 -2.72 10.46 -21.36
CA THR A 252 -3.60 10.74 -20.22
C THR A 252 -3.80 12.24 -19.99
N TYR A 253 -2.97 13.08 -20.60
CA TYR A 253 -3.04 14.53 -20.49
C TYR A 253 -2.66 15.19 -21.82
N LYS A 254 -3.65 15.57 -22.61
CA LYS A 254 -3.59 16.67 -23.58
C LYS A 254 -4.61 17.70 -23.20
#